data_2923cfd9aa91922b2b78b4cc5b29f833
#
_entry.id   2923cfd9aa91922b2b78b4cc5b29f833
#
_cell.length_a   1.000
_cell.length_b   1.000
_cell.length_c   1.000
_cell.angle_alpha   90.00
_cell.angle_beta   90.00
_cell.angle_gamma   90.00
#
_symmetry.space_group_name_H-M   'P 1'
#
loop_
_entity.id
_entity.type
_entity.pdbx_description
1 polymer ?
#
loop_
_entity_poly.entity_id
_entity_poly.type
_entity_poly.pdbx_seq_one_letter_code
_entity_poly.pdbx_strand_id
1 'polypeptide(L)'
;MYTFKDQDYFYALLCDGMGSGREAALVSRIACQFFKHLLSCGASLETVLGTVNDFLLHQSCECSTTLDMVRFDLLDGQCDFIKCGACPSLVLRGDNTFKISSTSLPVGATREVHYEKVTVRLRPGDKIILISDGISSQIEGSPWLSALLSGSVRPDPQGMAEDILRTAFTGAEKPDDRSVLVLEVSEC
;
A
#
# COMPACT_ATOMS: atom_id res chain seq x y z
N MET A 1 2.15 -5.43 6.44
CA MET A 1 3.01 -4.53 5.65
C MET A 1 4.47 -4.96 5.75
N TYR A 2 5.26 -4.69 4.70
CA TYR A 2 6.71 -4.97 4.65
C TYR A 2 7.42 -3.95 3.78
N THR A 3 8.68 -3.67 4.13
CA THR A 3 9.62 -2.99 3.25
C THR A 3 10.85 -3.87 3.07
N PHE A 4 11.42 -3.86 1.88
CA PHE A 4 12.67 -4.56 1.59
C PHE A 4 13.36 -3.90 0.39
N LYS A 5 14.60 -4.28 0.17
CA LYS A 5 15.44 -3.75 -0.89
C LYS A 5 16.15 -4.92 -1.56
N ASP A 6 16.26 -4.87 -2.87
CA ASP A 6 17.20 -5.66 -3.66
C ASP A 6 18.33 -4.76 -4.22
N GLN A 7 19.03 -5.20 -5.26
CA GLN A 7 20.15 -4.43 -5.82
C GLN A 7 19.70 -3.10 -6.43
N ASP A 8 18.56 -3.10 -7.14
CA ASP A 8 18.13 -2.00 -7.99
C ASP A 8 16.88 -1.28 -7.47
N TYR A 9 16.08 -1.97 -6.64
CA TYR A 9 14.78 -1.48 -6.22
C TYR A 9 14.60 -1.49 -4.71
N PHE A 10 13.88 -0.46 -4.22
CA PHE A 10 13.25 -0.47 -2.90
C PHE A 10 11.77 -0.78 -3.06
N TYR A 11 11.27 -1.68 -2.23
CA TYR A 11 9.86 -2.09 -2.22
C TYR A 11 9.20 -1.75 -0.90
N ALA A 12 7.97 -1.29 -0.99
CA ALA A 12 7.07 -1.14 0.15
C ALA A 12 5.72 -1.79 -0.19
N LEU A 13 5.22 -2.64 0.70
CA LEU A 13 4.03 -3.47 0.49
C LEU A 13 3.05 -3.26 1.63
N LEU A 14 1.81 -3.00 1.28
CA LEU A 14 0.66 -3.09 2.16
C LEU A 14 -0.33 -4.08 1.56
N CYS A 15 -0.60 -5.18 2.24
CA CYS A 15 -1.65 -6.13 1.92
C CYS A 15 -2.67 -6.12 3.05
N ASP A 16 -3.94 -6.14 2.70
CA ASP A 16 -5.05 -6.22 3.62
C ASP A 16 -5.94 -7.39 3.23
N GLY A 17 -6.06 -8.38 4.12
CA GLY A 17 -6.84 -9.59 3.88
C GLY A 17 -8.34 -9.29 3.97
N MET A 18 -9.10 -9.74 2.98
CA MET A 18 -10.54 -9.55 2.97
C MET A 18 -11.21 -10.30 4.12
N GLY A 19 -12.18 -9.66 4.75
CA GLY A 19 -12.84 -10.15 5.95
C GLY A 19 -12.27 -9.55 7.23
N SER A 20 -12.40 -10.26 8.34
CA SER A 20 -11.94 -9.76 9.64
C SER A 20 -11.31 -10.86 10.49
N GLY A 21 -10.47 -10.44 11.45
CA GLY A 21 -9.90 -11.33 12.44
C GLY A 21 -8.66 -12.10 11.98
N ARG A 22 -8.44 -13.27 12.61
CA ARG A 22 -7.17 -14.00 12.48
C ARG A 22 -6.90 -14.57 11.09
N GLU A 23 -7.94 -14.95 10.36
CA GLU A 23 -7.81 -15.53 9.01
C GLU A 23 -7.38 -14.45 8.01
N ALA A 24 -8.05 -13.29 7.99
CA ALA A 24 -7.68 -12.15 7.17
C ALA A 24 -6.24 -11.68 7.45
N ALA A 25 -5.88 -11.57 8.73
CA ALA A 25 -4.51 -11.22 9.13
C ALA A 25 -3.47 -12.27 8.69
N LEU A 26 -3.82 -13.55 8.67
CA LEU A 26 -2.93 -14.61 8.19
C LEU A 26 -2.75 -14.52 6.67
N VAL A 27 -3.84 -14.34 5.92
CA VAL A 27 -3.83 -14.20 4.46
C VAL A 27 -2.95 -13.03 4.02
N SER A 28 -3.14 -11.85 4.62
CA SER A 28 -2.34 -10.67 4.31
C SER A 28 -0.86 -10.87 4.62
N ARG A 29 -0.51 -11.53 5.74
CA ARG A 29 0.88 -11.84 6.08
C ARG A 29 1.52 -12.84 5.13
N ILE A 30 0.81 -13.90 4.76
CA ILE A 30 1.29 -14.89 3.79
C ILE A 30 1.53 -14.23 2.44
N ALA A 31 0.57 -13.47 1.93
CA ALA A 31 0.70 -12.75 0.67
C ALA A 31 1.93 -11.82 0.66
N CYS A 32 2.10 -11.00 1.69
CA CYS A 32 3.27 -10.14 1.83
C CYS A 32 4.59 -10.93 1.81
N GLN A 33 4.65 -12.10 2.46
CA GLN A 33 5.86 -12.93 2.47
C GLN A 33 6.15 -13.53 1.10
N PHE A 34 5.12 -14.00 0.38
CA PHE A 34 5.27 -14.49 -1.00
C PHE A 34 5.82 -13.39 -1.91
N PHE A 35 5.20 -12.20 -1.91
CA PHE A 35 5.68 -11.06 -2.69
C PHE A 35 7.14 -10.76 -2.38
N LYS A 36 7.48 -10.60 -1.10
CA LYS A 36 8.85 -10.32 -0.67
C LYS A 36 9.83 -11.37 -1.18
N HIS A 37 9.57 -12.66 -0.90
CA HIS A 37 10.54 -13.71 -1.22
C HIS A 37 10.69 -13.92 -2.72
N LEU A 38 9.60 -13.96 -3.48
CA LEU A 38 9.66 -14.21 -4.92
C LEU A 38 10.29 -13.02 -5.67
N LEU A 39 9.95 -11.78 -5.32
CA LEU A 39 10.60 -10.59 -5.89
C LEU A 39 12.09 -10.56 -5.54
N SER A 40 12.47 -10.85 -4.30
CA SER A 40 13.88 -10.91 -3.89
C SER A 40 14.67 -12.03 -4.59
N CYS A 41 13.99 -13.06 -5.11
CA CYS A 41 14.60 -14.09 -5.95
C CYS A 41 14.66 -13.70 -7.43
N GLY A 42 14.26 -12.49 -7.80
CA GLY A 42 14.30 -12.01 -9.18
C GLY A 42 13.14 -12.48 -10.07
N ALA A 43 12.04 -13.00 -9.47
CA ALA A 43 10.85 -13.33 -10.24
C ALA A 43 10.18 -12.05 -10.77
N SER A 44 9.59 -12.13 -11.99
CA SER A 44 8.85 -10.99 -12.54
C SER A 44 7.59 -10.70 -11.73
N LEU A 45 7.14 -9.46 -11.75
CA LEU A 45 5.92 -9.05 -11.03
C LEU A 45 4.70 -9.88 -11.46
N GLU A 46 4.57 -10.15 -12.75
CA GLU A 46 3.48 -10.95 -13.31
C GLU A 46 3.51 -12.39 -12.77
N THR A 47 4.71 -13.00 -12.72
CA THR A 47 4.90 -14.34 -12.16
C THR A 47 4.52 -14.37 -10.68
N VAL A 48 4.93 -13.37 -9.92
CA VAL A 48 4.64 -13.29 -8.49
C VAL A 48 3.15 -13.11 -8.25
N LEU A 49 2.50 -12.20 -8.97
CA LEU A 49 1.06 -11.95 -8.88
C LEU A 49 0.26 -13.20 -9.23
N GLY A 50 0.60 -13.86 -10.34
CA GLY A 50 -0.05 -15.12 -10.74
C GLY A 50 0.11 -16.21 -9.68
N THR A 51 1.32 -16.40 -9.16
CA THR A 51 1.60 -17.41 -8.12
C THR A 51 0.81 -17.16 -6.84
N VAL A 52 0.78 -15.91 -6.37
CA VAL A 52 0.04 -15.55 -5.14
C VAL A 52 -1.47 -15.69 -5.38
N ASN A 53 -1.95 -15.28 -6.54
CA ASN A 53 -3.36 -15.41 -6.91
C ASN A 53 -3.81 -16.88 -6.92
N ASP A 54 -3.06 -17.73 -7.61
CA ASP A 54 -3.34 -19.17 -7.67
C ASP A 54 -3.29 -19.80 -6.29
N PHE A 55 -2.30 -19.45 -5.47
CA PHE A 55 -2.22 -19.93 -4.10
C PHE A 55 -3.47 -19.56 -3.30
N LEU A 56 -3.95 -18.34 -3.37
CA LEU A 56 -5.14 -17.87 -2.63
C LEU A 56 -6.42 -18.54 -3.15
N LEU A 57 -6.58 -18.70 -4.47
CA LEU A 57 -7.73 -19.35 -5.07
C LEU A 57 -7.87 -20.83 -4.70
N HIS A 58 -6.76 -21.52 -4.42
CA HIS A 58 -6.77 -22.93 -4.05
C HIS A 58 -6.94 -23.18 -2.55
N GLN A 59 -7.12 -22.14 -1.74
CA GLN A 59 -7.45 -22.31 -0.32
C GLN A 59 -8.89 -22.82 -0.16
N SER A 60 -9.14 -23.50 0.96
CA SER A 60 -10.48 -24.06 1.28
C SER A 60 -11.51 -23.00 1.66
N CYS A 61 -11.09 -21.76 1.87
CA CYS A 61 -11.92 -20.60 2.17
C CYS A 61 -11.79 -19.57 1.06
N GLU A 62 -12.75 -18.68 0.92
CA GLU A 62 -12.67 -17.53 0.04
C GLU A 62 -11.62 -16.55 0.57
N CYS A 63 -10.36 -16.78 0.20
CA CYS A 63 -9.22 -16.01 0.65
C CYS A 63 -8.78 -15.02 -0.45
N SER A 64 -8.87 -13.75 -0.15
CA SER A 64 -8.35 -12.71 -1.04
C SER A 64 -7.70 -11.59 -0.22
N THR A 65 -6.82 -10.82 -0.86
CA THR A 65 -6.13 -9.72 -0.21
C THR A 65 -5.92 -8.56 -1.18
N THR A 66 -5.99 -7.36 -0.67
CA THR A 66 -5.54 -6.19 -1.44
C THR A 66 -4.02 -6.23 -1.60
N LEU A 67 -3.53 -5.60 -2.64
CA LEU A 67 -2.11 -5.30 -2.81
C LEU A 67 -1.96 -3.82 -3.12
N ASP A 68 -1.25 -3.11 -2.27
CA ASP A 68 -0.73 -1.78 -2.51
C ASP A 68 0.80 -1.84 -2.43
N MET A 69 1.47 -1.77 -3.57
CA MET A 69 2.92 -1.89 -3.65
C MET A 69 3.52 -0.68 -4.31
N VAL A 70 4.57 -0.17 -3.69
CA VAL A 70 5.50 0.80 -4.26
C VAL A 70 6.78 0.08 -4.62
N ARG A 71 7.22 0.21 -5.86
CA ARG A 71 8.53 -0.21 -6.34
C ARG A 71 9.29 1.02 -6.81
N PHE A 72 10.30 1.40 -6.06
CA PHE A 72 11.13 2.57 -6.35
C PHE A 72 12.46 2.13 -6.96
N ASP A 73 12.75 2.60 -8.16
CA ASP A 73 14.03 2.42 -8.83
C ASP A 73 15.09 3.33 -8.19
N LEU A 74 16.13 2.71 -7.65
CA LEU A 74 17.18 3.42 -6.91
C LEU A 74 18.18 4.12 -7.85
N LEU A 75 18.17 3.80 -9.14
CA LEU A 75 19.09 4.36 -10.13
C LEU A 75 18.50 5.60 -10.81
N ASP A 76 17.23 5.54 -11.22
CA ASP A 76 16.63 6.61 -12.02
C ASP A 76 15.54 7.41 -11.31
N GLY A 77 15.16 6.98 -10.09
CA GLY A 77 14.15 7.66 -9.28
C GLY A 77 12.72 7.47 -9.78
N GLN A 78 12.47 6.51 -10.67
CA GLN A 78 11.11 6.15 -11.05
C GLN A 78 10.45 5.33 -9.94
N CYS A 79 9.17 5.57 -9.74
CA CYS A 79 8.36 4.87 -8.75
C CYS A 79 7.12 4.28 -9.41
N ASP A 80 7.01 2.97 -9.40
CA ASP A 80 5.82 2.25 -9.83
C ASP A 80 4.90 2.02 -8.63
N PHE A 81 3.66 2.46 -8.74
CA PHE A 81 2.56 2.08 -7.86
C PHE A 81 1.81 0.93 -8.50
N ILE A 82 1.79 -0.22 -7.86
CA ILE A 82 1.15 -1.45 -8.31
C ILE A 82 0.02 -1.78 -7.35
N LYS A 83 -1.20 -1.86 -7.88
CA LYS A 83 -2.41 -1.96 -7.06
C LYS A 83 -3.34 -3.07 -7.53
N CYS A 84 -3.85 -3.86 -6.56
CA CYS A 84 -4.94 -4.80 -6.77
C CYS A 84 -5.96 -4.62 -5.63
N GLY A 85 -7.13 -4.06 -5.92
CA GLY A 85 -8.21 -3.84 -4.95
C GLY A 85 -7.84 -2.92 -3.79
N ALA A 86 -6.74 -2.22 -3.88
CA ALA A 86 -6.20 -1.42 -2.79
C ALA A 86 -6.80 -0.02 -2.73
N CYS A 87 -6.85 0.53 -1.53
CA CYS A 87 -7.25 1.90 -1.27
C CYS A 87 -6.35 2.90 -2.01
N PRO A 88 -6.82 4.13 -2.24
CA PRO A 88 -5.98 5.15 -2.84
C PRO A 88 -4.71 5.42 -2.04
N SER A 89 -3.58 5.48 -2.74
CA SER A 89 -2.31 5.97 -2.19
C SER A 89 -2.16 7.45 -2.47
N LEU A 90 -1.40 8.14 -1.64
CA LEU A 90 -1.16 9.58 -1.78
C LEU A 90 0.33 9.85 -2.01
N VAL A 91 0.61 10.82 -2.87
CA VAL A 91 1.95 11.40 -3.05
C VAL A 91 1.86 12.87 -2.68
N LEU A 92 2.66 13.28 -1.70
CA LEU A 92 2.76 14.67 -1.28
C LEU A 92 4.02 15.28 -1.90
N ARG A 93 3.86 16.41 -2.56
CA ARG A 93 4.95 17.20 -3.15
C ARG A 93 4.76 18.67 -2.82
N GLY A 94 5.50 19.18 -1.85
CA GLY A 94 5.23 20.49 -1.29
C GLY A 94 3.78 20.59 -0.80
N ASP A 95 3.04 21.59 -1.26
CA ASP A 95 1.62 21.79 -0.92
C ASP A 95 0.64 20.98 -1.80
N ASN A 96 1.16 20.18 -2.75
CA ASN A 96 0.31 19.42 -3.66
C ASN A 96 0.16 17.97 -3.17
N THR A 97 -1.06 17.45 -3.27
CA THR A 97 -1.39 16.05 -3.00
C THR A 97 -1.91 15.40 -4.27
N PHE A 98 -1.27 14.31 -4.67
CA PHE A 98 -1.68 13.49 -5.79
C PHE A 98 -2.28 12.19 -5.28
N LYS A 99 -3.47 11.82 -5.77
CA LYS A 99 -4.15 10.57 -5.42
C LYS A 99 -3.93 9.55 -6.53
N ILE A 100 -3.46 8.35 -6.17
CA ILE A 100 -3.29 7.20 -7.04
C ILE A 100 -4.31 6.15 -6.65
N SER A 101 -5.32 5.97 -7.48
CA SER A 101 -6.45 5.06 -7.24
C SER A 101 -6.39 3.84 -8.17
N SER A 102 -7.08 2.78 -7.79
CA SER A 102 -7.26 1.55 -8.57
C SER A 102 -8.72 1.14 -8.54
N THR A 103 -9.17 0.50 -9.61
CA THR A 103 -10.49 -0.13 -9.74
C THR A 103 -10.39 -1.65 -9.90
N SER A 104 -9.18 -2.19 -9.89
CA SER A 104 -8.93 -3.62 -9.98
C SER A 104 -9.42 -4.38 -8.75
N LEU A 105 -9.66 -5.69 -8.92
CA LEU A 105 -10.10 -6.56 -7.84
C LEU A 105 -8.90 -7.01 -6.97
N PRO A 106 -9.15 -7.42 -5.71
CA PRO A 106 -8.12 -8.01 -4.86
C PRO A 106 -7.50 -9.28 -5.45
N VAL A 107 -6.26 -9.57 -5.08
CA VAL A 107 -5.57 -10.83 -5.41
C VAL A 107 -6.29 -11.98 -4.75
N GLY A 108 -6.55 -13.06 -5.49
CA GLY A 108 -7.34 -14.22 -5.03
C GLY A 108 -8.85 -14.07 -5.23
N ALA A 109 -9.34 -12.94 -5.76
CA ALA A 109 -10.77 -12.74 -5.99
C ALA A 109 -11.27 -13.37 -7.31
N THR A 110 -10.42 -13.47 -8.32
CA THR A 110 -10.76 -14.01 -9.65
C THR A 110 -9.62 -14.87 -10.21
N ARG A 111 -9.94 -15.75 -11.18
CA ARG A 111 -8.92 -16.62 -11.81
C ARG A 111 -7.81 -15.86 -12.50
N GLU A 112 -8.16 -14.77 -13.17
CA GLU A 112 -7.19 -13.89 -13.82
C GLU A 112 -6.96 -12.69 -12.93
N VAL A 113 -5.73 -12.53 -12.44
CA VAL A 113 -5.35 -11.36 -11.66
C VAL A 113 -5.07 -10.18 -12.57
N HIS A 114 -5.74 -9.09 -12.32
CA HIS A 114 -5.48 -7.82 -12.99
C HIS A 114 -4.94 -6.82 -11.97
N TYR A 115 -3.91 -6.10 -12.37
CA TYR A 115 -3.35 -5.03 -11.53
C TYR A 115 -3.26 -3.74 -12.32
N GLU A 116 -3.31 -2.64 -11.62
CA GLU A 116 -3.05 -1.33 -12.18
C GLU A 116 -1.65 -0.87 -11.80
N LYS A 117 -0.95 -0.31 -12.79
CA LYS A 117 0.38 0.25 -12.61
C LYS A 117 0.40 1.72 -13.01
N VAL A 118 0.81 2.58 -12.09
CA VAL A 118 1.03 4.01 -12.35
C VAL A 118 2.49 4.33 -12.03
N THR A 119 3.21 4.82 -13.03
CA THR A 119 4.61 5.23 -12.87
C THR A 119 4.70 6.73 -12.63
N VAL A 120 5.37 7.12 -11.56
CA VAL A 120 5.59 8.52 -11.17
C VAL A 120 7.08 8.75 -10.96
N ARG A 121 7.61 9.85 -11.47
CA ARG A 121 8.97 10.27 -11.12
C ARG A 121 8.94 11.06 -9.83
N LEU A 122 9.51 10.50 -8.77
CA LEU A 122 9.60 11.13 -7.47
C LEU A 122 10.81 12.08 -7.38
N ARG A 123 10.75 12.97 -6.41
CA ARG A 123 11.79 13.97 -6.12
C ARG A 123 12.15 13.90 -4.64
N PRO A 124 13.37 14.27 -4.26
CA PRO A 124 13.71 14.45 -2.86
C PRO A 124 12.70 15.36 -2.14
N GLY A 125 12.27 14.93 -0.95
CA GLY A 125 11.22 15.58 -0.17
C GLY A 125 9.80 15.14 -0.49
N ASP A 126 9.57 14.37 -1.57
CA ASP A 126 8.25 13.77 -1.80
C ASP A 126 7.96 12.73 -0.71
N LYS A 127 6.72 12.69 -0.25
CA LYS A 127 6.24 11.65 0.67
C LYS A 127 5.18 10.78 0.01
N ILE A 128 5.25 9.49 0.26
CA ILE A 128 4.26 8.50 -0.20
C ILE A 128 3.50 8.00 1.03
N ILE A 129 2.19 7.92 0.93
CA ILE A 129 1.33 7.40 1.99
C ILE A 129 0.48 6.26 1.42
N LEU A 130 0.67 5.05 1.97
CA LEU A 130 -0.17 3.89 1.73
C LEU A 130 -1.06 3.67 2.97
N ILE A 131 -2.33 3.35 2.74
CA ILE A 131 -3.34 3.20 3.81
C ILE A 131 -4.25 2.01 3.55
N SER A 132 -4.71 1.35 4.62
CA SER A 132 -5.78 0.35 4.55
C SER A 132 -7.17 1.02 4.53
N ASP A 133 -8.21 0.22 4.24
CA ASP A 133 -9.61 0.67 4.15
C ASP A 133 -10.15 1.17 5.48
N GLY A 134 -9.72 0.62 6.61
CA GLY A 134 -10.05 1.14 7.95
C GLY A 134 -9.63 2.60 8.18
N ILE A 135 -8.72 3.13 7.34
CA ILE A 135 -8.38 4.55 7.30
C ILE A 135 -9.07 5.24 6.12
N SER A 136 -9.06 4.62 4.93
CA SER A 136 -9.59 5.18 3.69
C SER A 136 -11.07 5.53 3.78
N SER A 137 -11.89 4.70 4.42
CA SER A 137 -13.32 4.94 4.62
C SER A 137 -13.63 6.25 5.35
N GLN A 138 -12.65 6.80 6.07
CA GLN A 138 -12.76 8.07 6.79
C GLN A 138 -12.17 9.26 6.00
N ILE A 139 -11.46 8.99 4.91
CA ILE A 139 -10.80 10.01 4.09
C ILE A 139 -11.75 10.59 3.04
N GLU A 140 -12.64 9.77 2.46
CA GLU A 140 -13.54 10.23 1.42
C GLU A 140 -14.55 11.24 1.96
N GLY A 141 -14.28 12.52 1.66
CA GLY A 141 -15.09 13.64 2.07
C GLY A 141 -14.77 14.24 3.44
N SER A 142 -13.72 13.78 4.11
CA SER A 142 -13.33 14.32 5.42
C SER A 142 -12.32 15.46 5.29
N PRO A 143 -12.63 16.64 5.86
CA PRO A 143 -11.71 17.79 5.86
C PRO A 143 -10.41 17.54 6.62
N TRP A 144 -10.38 16.53 7.49
CA TRP A 144 -9.26 16.29 8.40
C TRP A 144 -7.96 15.85 7.68
N LEU A 145 -8.08 15.06 6.62
CA LEU A 145 -6.87 14.68 5.87
C LEU A 145 -6.29 15.91 5.18
N SER A 146 -7.14 16.72 4.55
CA SER A 146 -6.69 17.98 3.93
C SER A 146 -6.09 18.91 4.99
N ALA A 147 -6.67 18.97 6.18
CA ALA A 147 -6.14 19.75 7.29
C ALA A 147 -4.81 19.19 7.84
N LEU A 148 -4.68 17.85 7.91
CA LEU A 148 -3.44 17.19 8.30
C LEU A 148 -2.34 17.42 7.27
N LEU A 149 -2.68 17.37 5.99
CA LEU A 149 -1.73 17.54 4.88
C LEU A 149 -1.37 19.02 4.64
N SER A 150 -2.26 19.97 4.94
CA SER A 150 -2.03 21.41 4.86
C SER A 150 -1.53 22.03 6.18
N GLY A 151 -1.66 21.32 7.30
CA GLY A 151 -1.04 21.70 8.57
C GLY A 151 0.48 21.55 8.49
N SER A 152 1.19 22.13 9.45
CA SER A 152 2.65 22.04 9.56
C SER A 152 3.12 20.59 9.41
N VAL A 153 3.46 20.22 8.19
CA VAL A 153 3.90 18.87 7.81
C VAL A 153 5.03 18.49 8.77
N ARG A 154 4.82 17.51 9.61
CA ARG A 154 5.93 16.97 10.40
C ARG A 154 6.99 16.48 9.43
N PRO A 155 8.23 16.92 9.57
CA PRO A 155 9.30 16.50 8.67
C PRO A 155 9.54 14.99 8.73
N ASP A 156 9.20 14.36 9.85
CA ASP A 156 9.44 12.95 10.12
C ASP A 156 8.28 12.04 9.63
N PRO A 157 8.56 11.05 8.75
CA PRO A 157 7.55 10.10 8.25
C PRO A 157 6.84 9.31 9.35
N GLN A 158 7.56 8.91 10.41
CA GLN A 158 6.98 8.17 11.52
C GLN A 158 5.93 9.01 12.27
N GLY A 159 6.28 10.25 12.59
CA GLY A 159 5.34 11.18 13.25
C GLY A 159 4.10 11.45 12.41
N MET A 160 4.24 11.53 11.08
CA MET A 160 3.10 11.66 10.17
C MET A 160 2.21 10.42 10.20
N ALA A 161 2.78 9.22 10.19
CA ALA A 161 2.02 7.97 10.29
C ALA A 161 1.22 7.89 11.60
N GLU A 162 1.84 8.27 12.72
CA GLU A 162 1.19 8.30 14.03
C GLU A 162 0.03 9.32 14.10
N ASP A 163 0.20 10.49 13.49
CA ASP A 163 -0.86 11.50 13.44
C ASP A 163 -2.03 11.06 12.57
N ILE A 164 -1.77 10.39 11.43
CA ILE A 164 -2.82 9.78 10.59
C ILE A 164 -3.61 8.74 11.39
N LEU A 165 -2.92 7.81 12.04
CA LEU A 165 -3.57 6.79 12.87
C LEU A 165 -4.39 7.41 14.00
N ARG A 166 -3.82 8.37 14.74
CA ARG A 166 -4.51 9.04 15.84
C ARG A 166 -5.79 9.72 15.40
N THR A 167 -5.73 10.42 14.26
CA THR A 167 -6.89 11.13 13.72
C THR A 167 -7.96 10.15 13.23
N ALA A 168 -7.56 9.04 12.59
CA ALA A 168 -8.48 8.00 12.18
C ALA A 168 -9.17 7.29 13.36
N PHE A 169 -8.52 7.19 14.53
CA PHE A 169 -9.14 6.60 15.73
C PHE A 169 -10.29 7.42 16.31
N THR A 170 -10.25 8.73 16.16
CA THR A 170 -11.25 9.62 16.79
C THR A 170 -12.60 9.65 16.06
N GLY A 171 -12.69 9.12 14.84
CA GLY A 171 -13.88 9.18 13.98
C GLY A 171 -14.61 7.84 13.74
N ALA A 172 -14.13 6.72 14.26
CA ALA A 172 -14.66 5.41 13.86
C ALA A 172 -15.73 4.86 14.79
N GLU A 173 -16.88 4.50 14.19
CA GLU A 173 -17.97 3.78 14.87
C GLU A 173 -17.71 2.27 14.99
N LYS A 174 -16.83 1.68 14.17
CA LYS A 174 -16.49 0.24 14.21
C LYS A 174 -14.98 0.04 14.29
N PRO A 175 -14.51 -0.91 15.10
CA PRO A 175 -13.12 -1.32 15.08
C PRO A 175 -12.82 -2.06 13.76
N ASP A 176 -11.95 -1.51 12.95
CA ASP A 176 -11.38 -2.14 11.78
C ASP A 176 -9.85 -2.03 11.84
N ASP A 177 -9.15 -2.97 11.20
CA ASP A 177 -7.69 -2.96 11.17
C ASP A 177 -7.20 -1.72 10.40
N ARG A 178 -6.30 -0.95 11.03
CA ARG A 178 -5.79 0.29 10.47
C ARG A 178 -4.31 0.20 10.27
N SER A 179 -3.91 0.35 9.03
CA SER A 179 -2.51 0.34 8.64
C SER A 179 -2.19 1.57 7.84
N VAL A 180 -1.06 2.20 8.17
CA VAL A 180 -0.50 3.31 7.40
C VAL A 180 0.99 3.10 7.25
N LEU A 181 1.50 3.39 6.06
CA LEU A 181 2.92 3.40 5.75
C LEU A 181 3.25 4.74 5.10
N VAL A 182 4.17 5.47 5.70
CA VAL A 182 4.68 6.73 5.17
C VAL A 182 6.15 6.55 4.78
N LEU A 183 6.46 6.91 3.55
CA LEU A 183 7.82 6.88 3.00
C LEU A 183 8.22 8.30 2.61
N GLU A 184 9.48 8.64 2.76
CA GLU A 184 10.04 9.90 2.27
C GLU A 184 11.21 9.62 1.33
N VAL A 185 11.23 10.31 0.21
CA VAL A 185 12.34 10.27 -0.74
C VAL A 185 13.42 11.21 -0.25
N SER A 186 14.59 10.67 0.07
CA SER A 186 15.78 11.45 0.44
C SER A 186 16.77 11.52 -0.72
N GLU A 187 17.62 12.55 -0.72
CA GLU A 187 18.80 12.55 -1.58
C GLU A 187 19.76 11.43 -1.16
N CYS A 188 20.38 10.79 -2.13
CA CYS A 188 21.45 9.82 -1.92
C CYS A 188 22.77 10.51 -1.65
#